data_466fedefbf8bf0150aad709242143f1b
#
_entry.id   466fedefbf8bf0150aad709242143f1b
#
_cell.length_a   1.000
_cell.length_b   1.000
_cell.length_c   1.000
_cell.angle_alpha   90.00
_cell.angle_beta   90.00
_cell.angle_gamma   90.00
#
_symmetry.space_group_name_H-M   'P 1'
#
loop_
_entity.id
_entity.type
_entity.pdbx_description
1 polymer ?
#
loop_
_entity_poly.entity_id
_entity_poly.type
_entity_poly.pdbx_seq_one_letter_code
_entity_poly.pdbx_strand_id
1 'polypeptide(L)'
;FAATVFVNPGDVGTRLTWEQLKEMKDNGITISNHGFQHVEMGQLSKAAQMENIQKAQQALADKLGITDNPWFCYPYGDKNKDTDAATKDSGIKMAMAMKSGWAHTGDNPYNILRVWVGNAVDIKHFEERISTEHYSDL
;
A
#
# COMPACT_ATOMS: atom_id res chain seq x y z
N PHE A 1 5.59 8.63 15.96
CA PHE A 1 6.01 7.55 15.05
C PHE A 1 5.75 7.98 13.61
N ALA A 2 6.69 7.69 12.70
CA ALA A 2 6.45 7.78 11.27
C ALA A 2 5.69 6.52 10.81
N ALA A 3 4.67 6.70 10.00
CA ALA A 3 3.87 5.62 9.44
C ALA A 3 3.36 5.97 8.05
N THR A 4 3.04 4.96 7.26
CA THR A 4 2.37 5.12 5.97
C THR A 4 1.02 4.43 6.00
N VAL A 5 -0.03 5.15 5.62
CA VAL A 5 -1.38 4.62 5.45
C VAL A 5 -1.71 4.56 3.98
N PHE A 6 -2.02 3.37 3.49
CA PHE A 6 -2.47 3.15 2.11
C PHE A 6 -3.98 3.25 2.04
N VAL A 7 -4.49 4.12 1.18
CA VAL A 7 -5.90 4.53 1.14
C VAL A 7 -6.53 4.21 -0.21
N ASN A 8 -7.79 3.77 -0.16
CA ASN A 8 -8.66 3.68 -1.34
C ASN A 8 -9.57 4.93 -1.39
N PRO A 9 -9.27 5.91 -2.24
CA PRO A 9 -10.06 7.14 -2.32
C PRO A 9 -11.55 6.94 -2.58
N GLY A 10 -11.92 5.87 -3.30
CA GLY A 10 -13.32 5.52 -3.56
C GLY A 10 -14.12 5.10 -2.32
N ASP A 11 -13.43 4.71 -1.24
CA ASP A 11 -14.04 4.28 0.02
C ASP A 11 -13.97 5.35 1.13
N VAL A 12 -13.36 6.50 0.84
CA VAL A 12 -13.28 7.61 1.80
C VAL A 12 -14.69 8.15 2.08
N GLY A 13 -14.97 8.35 3.36
CA GLY A 13 -16.31 8.69 3.87
C GLY A 13 -17.00 7.52 4.56
N THR A 14 -16.54 6.27 4.38
CA THR A 14 -17.11 5.11 5.07
C THR A 14 -16.47 4.85 6.44
N ARG A 15 -15.14 4.95 6.55
CA ARG A 15 -14.37 4.72 7.78
C ARG A 15 -13.55 5.93 8.19
N LEU A 16 -12.93 6.60 7.24
CA LEU A 16 -12.14 7.83 7.41
C LEU A 16 -12.68 8.90 6.49
N THR A 17 -12.64 10.15 6.92
CA THR A 17 -12.97 11.31 6.09
C THR A 17 -11.72 11.93 5.49
N TRP A 18 -11.88 12.81 4.48
CA TRP A 18 -10.77 13.55 3.91
C TRP A 18 -10.11 14.50 4.91
N GLU A 19 -10.90 15.06 5.84
CA GLU A 19 -10.41 15.92 6.91
C GLU A 19 -9.51 15.15 7.88
N GLN A 20 -9.91 13.93 8.26
CA GLN A 20 -9.09 13.05 9.10
C GLN A 20 -7.79 12.63 8.41
N LEU A 21 -7.84 12.29 7.11
CA LEU A 21 -6.66 11.97 6.33
C LEU A 21 -5.72 13.18 6.20
N LYS A 22 -6.30 14.38 6.04
CA LYS A 22 -5.52 15.62 6.04
C LYS A 22 -4.86 15.87 7.40
N GLU A 23 -5.58 15.70 8.49
CA GLU A 23 -5.04 15.82 9.85
C GLU A 23 -3.89 14.84 10.07
N MET A 24 -4.04 13.57 9.69
CA MET A 24 -2.98 12.57 9.76
C MET A 24 -1.74 13.00 8.97
N LYS A 25 -1.92 13.46 7.73
CA LYS A 25 -0.85 13.94 6.87
C LYS A 25 -0.12 15.15 7.49
N ASP A 26 -0.86 16.12 8.00
CA ASP A 26 -0.31 17.33 8.61
C ASP A 26 0.46 17.03 9.92
N ASN A 27 0.19 15.88 10.55
CA ASN A 27 0.90 15.37 11.73
C ASN A 27 1.97 14.31 11.41
N GLY A 28 2.45 14.24 10.17
CA GLY A 28 3.61 13.43 9.79
C GLY A 28 3.31 11.99 9.37
N ILE A 29 2.04 11.62 9.18
CA ILE A 29 1.68 10.33 8.58
C ILE A 29 1.71 10.47 7.07
N THR A 30 2.40 9.57 6.39
CA THR A 30 2.38 9.48 4.94
C THR A 30 1.08 8.83 4.47
N ILE A 31 0.36 9.48 3.57
CA ILE A 31 -0.83 8.91 2.92
C ILE A 31 -0.42 8.45 1.53
N SER A 32 -0.72 7.22 1.18
CA SER A 32 -0.29 6.60 -0.07
C SER A 32 -1.40 5.80 -0.76
N ASN A 33 -1.10 5.30 -1.95
CA ASN A 33 -2.05 4.73 -2.90
C ASN A 33 -2.32 3.24 -2.65
N HIS A 34 -3.60 2.87 -2.51
CA HIS A 34 -4.07 1.48 -2.42
C HIS A 34 -5.03 1.08 -3.56
N GLY A 35 -4.98 1.82 -4.68
CA GLY A 35 -6.00 1.76 -5.73
C GLY A 35 -7.21 2.65 -5.39
N PHE A 36 -7.97 3.05 -6.41
CA PHE A 36 -9.17 3.87 -6.18
C PHE A 36 -10.26 3.07 -5.49
N GLN A 37 -10.45 1.84 -5.93
CA GLN A 37 -11.34 0.84 -5.32
C GLN A 37 -10.52 -0.33 -4.80
N HIS A 38 -10.96 -0.93 -3.69
CA HIS A 38 -10.35 -2.12 -3.11
C HIS A 38 -10.78 -3.39 -3.85
N VAL A 39 -10.15 -3.64 -5.01
CA VAL A 39 -10.49 -4.75 -5.91
C VAL A 39 -9.30 -5.69 -6.12
N GLU A 40 -9.58 -6.93 -6.49
CA GLU A 40 -8.57 -7.92 -6.86
C GLU A 40 -7.90 -7.51 -8.18
N MET A 41 -6.68 -6.99 -8.12
CA MET A 41 -5.95 -6.47 -9.28
C MET A 41 -5.68 -7.55 -10.33
N GLY A 42 -5.47 -8.79 -9.88
CA GLY A 42 -5.22 -9.94 -10.75
C GLY A 42 -6.40 -10.33 -11.66
N GLN A 43 -7.60 -9.90 -11.32
CA GLN A 43 -8.80 -10.13 -12.12
C GLN A 43 -9.02 -9.05 -13.21
N LEU A 44 -8.21 -7.99 -13.17
CA LEU A 44 -8.36 -6.85 -14.09
C LEU A 44 -7.40 -6.95 -15.28
N SER A 45 -7.81 -6.38 -16.41
CA SER A 45 -6.89 -6.11 -17.52
C SER A 45 -5.82 -5.09 -17.11
N LYS A 46 -4.68 -5.09 -17.80
CA LYS A 46 -3.61 -4.10 -17.56
C LYS A 46 -4.14 -2.66 -17.57
N ALA A 47 -4.98 -2.32 -18.54
CA ALA A 47 -5.57 -0.99 -18.66
C ALA A 47 -6.44 -0.62 -17.44
N ALA A 48 -7.29 -1.54 -16.99
CA ALA A 48 -8.14 -1.33 -15.82
C ALA A 48 -7.33 -1.23 -14.51
N GLN A 49 -6.22 -1.97 -14.38
CA GLN A 49 -5.29 -1.84 -13.26
C GLN A 49 -4.65 -0.45 -13.24
N MET A 50 -4.15 0.03 -14.39
CA MET A 50 -3.58 1.37 -14.53
C MET A 50 -4.61 2.46 -14.19
N GLU A 51 -5.83 2.35 -14.71
CA GLU A 51 -6.92 3.28 -14.42
C GLU A 51 -7.20 3.35 -12.91
N ASN A 52 -7.29 2.20 -12.22
CA ASN A 52 -7.53 2.14 -10.78
C ASN A 52 -6.41 2.83 -9.98
N ILE A 53 -5.14 2.63 -10.35
CA ILE A 53 -3.99 3.26 -9.71
C ILE A 53 -3.98 4.78 -9.98
N GLN A 54 -4.11 5.18 -11.24
CA GLN A 54 -4.03 6.59 -11.65
C GLN A 54 -5.18 7.44 -11.10
N LYS A 55 -6.39 6.88 -11.07
CA LYS A 55 -7.56 7.53 -10.47
C LYS A 55 -7.37 7.76 -8.97
N ALA A 56 -6.74 6.83 -8.26
CA ALA A 56 -6.38 7.03 -6.86
C ALA A 56 -5.33 8.13 -6.68
N GLN A 57 -4.28 8.14 -7.50
CA GLN A 57 -3.27 9.20 -7.47
C GLN A 57 -3.89 10.59 -7.70
N GLN A 58 -4.78 10.70 -8.69
CA GLN A 58 -5.48 11.95 -8.98
C GLN A 58 -6.34 12.41 -7.80
N ALA A 59 -7.10 11.51 -7.19
CA ALA A 59 -7.93 11.84 -6.03
C ALA A 59 -7.09 12.29 -4.82
N LEU A 60 -5.94 11.65 -4.56
CA LEU A 60 -5.02 12.04 -3.49
C LEU A 60 -4.37 13.41 -3.77
N ALA A 61 -4.05 13.70 -5.03
CA ALA A 61 -3.57 15.03 -5.44
C ALA A 61 -4.63 16.10 -5.25
N ASP A 62 -5.84 15.88 -5.72
CA ASP A 62 -6.94 16.86 -5.67
C ASP A 62 -7.41 17.14 -4.24
N LYS A 63 -7.47 16.11 -3.38
CA LYS A 63 -8.02 16.22 -2.03
C LYS A 63 -6.99 16.57 -0.96
N LEU A 64 -5.76 16.11 -1.11
CA LEU A 64 -4.71 16.24 -0.09
C LEU A 64 -3.45 16.94 -0.59
N GLY A 65 -3.39 17.34 -1.87
CA GLY A 65 -2.21 17.97 -2.48
C GLY A 65 -1.02 17.01 -2.63
N ILE A 66 -1.25 15.69 -2.64
CA ILE A 66 -0.20 14.67 -2.77
C ILE A 66 0.06 14.42 -4.25
N THR A 67 1.04 15.13 -4.82
CA THR A 67 1.39 15.04 -6.25
C THR A 67 2.56 14.09 -6.52
N ASP A 68 3.41 13.82 -5.53
CA ASP A 68 4.47 12.81 -5.60
C ASP A 68 4.10 11.64 -4.65
N ASN A 69 3.59 10.58 -5.23
CA ASN A 69 3.17 9.38 -4.51
C ASN A 69 3.79 8.13 -5.16
N PRO A 70 5.05 7.83 -4.85
CA PRO A 70 5.80 6.75 -5.51
C PRO A 70 5.45 5.35 -5.02
N TRP A 71 4.62 5.22 -3.98
CA TRP A 71 4.37 3.96 -3.29
C TRP A 71 2.94 3.47 -3.51
N PHE A 72 2.82 2.16 -3.61
CA PHE A 72 1.56 1.46 -3.79
C PHE A 72 1.49 0.22 -2.89
N CYS A 73 0.30 -0.16 -2.47
CA CYS A 73 0.05 -1.45 -1.84
C CYS A 73 -1.06 -2.16 -2.60
N TYR A 74 -0.83 -3.41 -2.99
CA TYR A 74 -1.83 -4.18 -3.74
C TYR A 74 -3.02 -4.54 -2.85
N PRO A 75 -4.27 -4.19 -3.22
CA PRO A 75 -5.46 -4.73 -2.56
C PRO A 75 -5.43 -6.26 -2.58
N TYR A 76 -5.69 -6.88 -1.43
CA TYR A 76 -5.59 -8.33 -1.21
C TYR A 76 -4.21 -8.95 -1.51
N GLY A 77 -3.21 -8.17 -1.90
CA GLY A 77 -1.94 -8.68 -2.44
C GLY A 77 -2.09 -9.39 -3.78
N ASP A 78 -3.26 -9.25 -4.43
CA ASP A 78 -3.60 -9.98 -5.65
C ASP A 78 -2.93 -9.38 -6.89
N LYS A 79 -2.36 -10.26 -7.72
CA LYS A 79 -1.55 -9.91 -8.89
C LYS A 79 -1.71 -10.92 -10.01
N ASN A 80 -1.58 -10.45 -11.25
CA ASN A 80 -1.37 -11.29 -12.43
C ASN A 80 -0.05 -10.89 -13.15
N LYS A 81 0.21 -11.50 -14.30
CA LYS A 81 1.44 -11.27 -15.08
C LYS A 81 1.62 -9.82 -15.56
N ASP A 82 0.55 -9.04 -15.65
CA ASP A 82 0.56 -7.67 -16.16
C ASP A 82 0.67 -6.62 -15.03
N THR A 83 0.48 -7.04 -13.77
CA THR A 83 0.33 -6.12 -12.62
C THR A 83 1.58 -5.29 -12.35
N ASP A 84 2.77 -5.91 -12.37
CA ASP A 84 4.02 -5.18 -12.13
C ASP A 84 4.26 -4.12 -13.22
N ALA A 85 3.99 -4.46 -14.49
CA ALA A 85 4.09 -3.52 -15.60
C ALA A 85 3.04 -2.40 -15.50
N ALA A 86 1.79 -2.73 -15.15
CA ALA A 86 0.73 -1.73 -14.95
C ALA A 86 1.09 -0.76 -13.83
N THR A 87 1.62 -1.26 -12.73
CA THR A 87 2.05 -0.46 -11.57
C THR A 87 3.19 0.48 -11.95
N LYS A 88 4.22 -0.04 -12.62
CA LYS A 88 5.35 0.74 -13.13
C LYS A 88 4.91 1.83 -14.12
N ASP A 89 4.10 1.45 -15.11
CA ASP A 89 3.61 2.36 -16.15
C ASP A 89 2.68 3.45 -15.59
N SER A 90 2.11 3.22 -14.40
CA SER A 90 1.34 4.23 -13.65
C SER A 90 2.21 5.20 -12.83
N GLY A 91 3.56 5.12 -12.94
CA GLY A 91 4.48 6.02 -12.26
C GLY A 91 4.83 5.60 -10.82
N ILE A 92 4.38 4.46 -10.36
CA ILE A 92 4.75 3.89 -9.06
C ILE A 92 6.19 3.39 -9.12
N LYS A 93 6.98 3.68 -8.09
CA LYS A 93 8.39 3.27 -7.99
C LYS A 93 8.56 2.01 -7.12
N MET A 94 7.65 1.82 -6.16
CA MET A 94 7.74 0.70 -5.21
C MET A 94 6.34 0.24 -4.81
N ALA A 95 6.12 -1.08 -4.80
CA ALA A 95 4.83 -1.66 -4.42
C ALA A 95 4.99 -2.78 -3.40
N MET A 96 4.16 -2.73 -2.36
CA MET A 96 4.18 -3.62 -1.22
C MET A 96 3.24 -4.81 -1.46
N ALA A 97 3.81 -6.00 -1.26
CA ALA A 97 3.07 -7.26 -1.28
C ALA A 97 2.32 -7.49 0.04
N MET A 98 1.42 -8.46 0.03
CA MET A 98 0.74 -8.93 1.24
C MET A 98 1.50 -10.07 1.94
N LYS A 99 2.40 -10.73 1.23
CA LYS A 99 3.23 -11.80 1.81
C LYS A 99 4.10 -11.23 2.92
N SER A 100 4.09 -11.91 4.08
CA SER A 100 4.90 -11.54 5.23
C SER A 100 6.37 -11.85 5.00
N GLY A 101 7.24 -11.00 5.51
CA GLY A 101 8.69 -11.15 5.42
C GLY A 101 9.42 -9.81 5.47
N TRP A 102 10.74 -9.89 5.44
CA TRP A 102 11.61 -8.72 5.39
C TRP A 102 11.93 -8.34 3.94
N ALA A 103 12.13 -7.06 3.71
CA ALA A 103 12.60 -6.53 2.45
C ALA A 103 14.14 -6.41 2.46
N HIS A 104 14.77 -6.73 1.33
CA HIS A 104 16.21 -6.69 1.16
C HIS A 104 16.63 -5.82 -0.02
N THR A 105 17.86 -5.34 0.04
CA THR A 105 18.47 -4.64 -1.10
C THR A 105 18.57 -5.60 -2.30
N GLY A 106 17.98 -5.20 -3.43
CA GLY A 106 17.94 -6.00 -4.64
C GLY A 106 16.63 -6.77 -4.87
N ASP A 107 15.70 -6.73 -3.93
CA ASP A 107 14.35 -7.28 -4.14
C ASP A 107 13.65 -6.59 -5.32
N ASN A 108 12.68 -7.31 -5.91
CA ASN A 108 11.81 -6.72 -6.91
C ASN A 108 11.01 -5.55 -6.29
N PRO A 109 11.21 -4.29 -6.77
CA PRO A 109 10.56 -3.12 -6.19
C PRO A 109 9.03 -3.17 -6.27
N TYR A 110 8.47 -4.03 -7.13
CA TYR A 110 7.02 -4.24 -7.25
C TYR A 110 6.52 -5.46 -6.46
N ASN A 111 7.33 -5.97 -5.52
CA ASN A 111 6.97 -7.10 -4.67
C ASN A 111 7.67 -7.03 -3.30
N ILE A 112 7.71 -5.85 -2.69
CA ILE A 112 8.34 -5.62 -1.40
C ILE A 112 7.54 -6.32 -0.30
N LEU A 113 8.19 -7.19 0.44
CA LEU A 113 7.61 -7.88 1.58
C LEU A 113 7.43 -6.91 2.77
N ARG A 114 6.49 -7.22 3.63
CA ARG A 114 6.23 -6.47 4.86
C ARG A 114 6.05 -7.42 6.02
N VAL A 115 6.62 -7.07 7.16
CA VAL A 115 6.33 -7.79 8.41
C VAL A 115 4.87 -7.55 8.79
N TRP A 116 4.09 -8.63 8.87
CA TRP A 116 2.69 -8.53 9.27
C TRP A 116 2.57 -8.41 10.80
N VAL A 117 1.78 -7.43 11.26
CA VAL A 117 1.47 -7.22 12.68
C VAL A 117 -0.05 -7.10 12.81
N GLY A 118 -0.68 -8.15 13.26
CA GLY A 118 -2.12 -8.18 13.54
C GLY A 118 -2.44 -8.05 15.02
N ASN A 119 -3.71 -8.00 15.36
CA ASN A 119 -4.21 -7.84 16.73
C ASN A 119 -3.90 -9.03 17.67
N ALA A 120 -3.53 -10.18 17.12
CA ALA A 120 -3.10 -11.34 17.89
C ALA A 120 -1.59 -11.34 18.23
N VAL A 121 -0.83 -10.39 17.67
CA VAL A 121 0.62 -10.28 17.92
C VAL A 121 0.85 -9.52 19.21
N ASP A 122 1.35 -10.21 20.24
CA ASP A 122 1.75 -9.59 21.50
C ASP A 122 3.13 -8.90 21.38
N ILE A 123 3.56 -8.21 22.43
CA ILE A 123 4.83 -7.47 22.43
C ILE A 123 6.04 -8.39 22.18
N LYS A 124 6.05 -9.59 22.74
CA LYS A 124 7.15 -10.54 22.55
C LYS A 124 7.27 -10.97 21.10
N HIS A 125 6.16 -11.35 20.46
CA HIS A 125 6.14 -11.72 19.06
C HIS A 125 6.40 -10.52 18.13
N PHE A 126 5.98 -9.31 18.54
CA PHE A 126 6.34 -8.10 17.82
C PHE A 126 7.85 -7.85 17.84
N GLU A 127 8.50 -7.95 19.03
CA GLU A 127 9.94 -7.81 19.15
C GLU A 127 10.70 -8.85 18.32
N GLU A 128 10.24 -10.12 18.31
CA GLU A 128 10.80 -11.17 17.46
C GLU A 128 10.72 -10.78 15.97
N ARG A 129 9.56 -10.33 15.50
CA ARG A 129 9.31 -9.98 14.09
C ARG A 129 10.14 -8.81 13.57
N ILE A 130 10.49 -7.85 14.44
CA ILE A 130 11.32 -6.70 14.07
C ILE A 130 12.82 -6.92 14.29
N SER A 131 13.22 -8.00 14.96
CA SER A 131 14.61 -8.28 15.31
C SER A 131 15.18 -9.52 14.61
N THR A 132 14.33 -10.43 14.12
CA THR A 132 14.77 -11.64 13.40
C THR A 132 13.99 -11.83 12.10
N GLU A 133 14.70 -12.28 11.06
CA GLU A 133 14.09 -12.53 9.75
C GLU A 133 13.21 -13.79 9.73
N HIS A 134 13.57 -14.78 10.55
CA HIS A 134 12.84 -16.04 10.70
C HIS A 134 12.03 -16.03 11.99
N TYR A 135 10.83 -15.56 11.93
CA TYR A 135 9.89 -15.52 13.04
C TYR A 135 8.73 -16.51 12.82
N SER A 136 8.10 -16.94 13.93
CA SER A 136 6.95 -17.83 13.86
C SER A 136 5.72 -17.13 13.27
N ASP A 137 5.03 -17.80 12.36
CA ASP A 137 3.67 -17.42 11.97
C ASP A 137 2.73 -17.83 13.12
N LEU A 138 1.92 -16.85 13.59
CA LEU A 138 0.89 -17.09 14.61
C LEU A 138 -0.41 -17.54 13.94
#